data_0c158586e21fb9cd1f6f26706db74c18
#
_entry.id   0c158586e21fb9cd1f6f26706db74c18
#
_cell.length_a   1.000
_cell.length_b   1.000
_cell.length_c   1.000
_cell.angle_alpha   90.00
_cell.angle_beta   90.00
_cell.angle_gamma   90.00
#
_symmetry.space_group_name_H-M   'P 1'
#
loop_
_entity.id
_entity.type
_entity.pdbx_description
1 polymer ?
#
loop_
_entity_poly.entity_id
_entity_poly.type
_entity_poly.pdbx_seq_one_letter_code
_entity_poly.pdbx_strand_id
1 'polypeptide(L)'
;TIKTWESMENCLGKIKPENKRVFTPYESFSIGDIEINPFSTSHDAVDSCGFAISDGKNKLSIATDLGCVTDKVMEYISHSELVILESNHDEQMLKMGSYPYYLKQRVLSEFGHLSNADAGDVAAKLAKLGTKAVLLAHLSQENNMPVLAYQTVASIMEEQGVYANKDMDLMVLERSRVSDIFII
;
A
#
# COMPACT_ATOMS: atom_id res chain seq x y z
N THR A 1 -9.75 -13.38 3.36
CA THR A 1 -10.49 -13.72 4.58
C THR A 1 -11.75 -14.53 4.26
N ILE A 2 -12.47 -15.02 5.28
CA ILE A 2 -13.74 -15.73 5.06
C ILE A 2 -14.79 -14.80 4.46
N LYS A 3 -14.88 -13.56 4.93
CA LYS A 3 -15.85 -12.57 4.43
C LYS A 3 -15.62 -12.23 2.95
N THR A 4 -14.36 -12.05 2.55
CA THR A 4 -14.01 -11.84 1.14
C THR A 4 -14.41 -13.05 0.31
N TRP A 5 -14.14 -14.27 0.81
CA TRP A 5 -14.51 -15.50 0.14
C TRP A 5 -16.03 -15.58 -0.10
N GLU A 6 -16.83 -15.37 0.94
CA GLU A 6 -18.30 -15.40 0.88
C GLU A 6 -18.84 -14.35 -0.11
N SER A 7 -18.27 -13.16 -0.14
CA SER A 7 -18.67 -12.10 -1.07
C SER A 7 -18.36 -12.43 -2.54
N MET A 8 -17.39 -13.32 -2.80
CA MET A 8 -16.90 -13.70 -4.12
C MET A 8 -17.30 -15.12 -4.54
N GLU A 9 -18.09 -15.83 -3.77
CA GLU A 9 -18.40 -17.26 -3.99
C GLU A 9 -18.86 -17.57 -5.41
N ASN A 10 -19.69 -16.72 -5.99
CA ASN A 10 -20.17 -16.88 -7.37
C ASN A 10 -19.05 -16.74 -8.42
N CYS A 11 -17.99 -16.03 -8.12
CA CYS A 11 -16.83 -15.83 -9.02
C CYS A 11 -15.79 -16.92 -8.83
N LEU A 12 -15.66 -17.49 -7.63
CA LEU A 12 -14.60 -18.40 -7.22
C LEU A 12 -15.00 -19.88 -7.24
N GLY A 13 -16.21 -20.21 -7.69
CA GLY A 13 -16.77 -21.58 -7.68
C GLY A 13 -15.95 -22.63 -8.43
N LYS A 14 -14.98 -22.21 -9.27
CA LYS A 14 -14.06 -23.11 -9.98
C LYS A 14 -12.81 -23.50 -9.19
N ILE A 15 -12.56 -22.90 -8.03
CA ILE A 15 -11.39 -23.20 -7.21
C ILE A 15 -11.72 -24.41 -6.33
N LYS A 16 -10.92 -25.47 -6.47
CA LYS A 16 -11.08 -26.68 -5.68
C LYS A 16 -10.89 -26.38 -4.17
N PRO A 17 -11.68 -27.02 -3.28
CA PRO A 17 -11.59 -26.78 -1.84
C PRO A 17 -10.18 -26.93 -1.24
N GLU A 18 -9.40 -27.92 -1.73
CA GLU A 18 -8.02 -28.15 -1.29
C GLU A 18 -7.05 -27.01 -1.60
N ASN A 19 -7.39 -26.16 -2.56
CA ASN A 19 -6.61 -24.98 -2.94
C ASN A 19 -7.04 -23.71 -2.21
N LYS A 20 -8.04 -23.81 -1.32
CA LYS A 20 -8.52 -22.68 -0.54
C LYS A 20 -7.78 -22.60 0.78
N ARG A 21 -7.31 -21.40 1.12
CA ARG A 21 -6.76 -21.08 2.44
C ARG A 21 -7.41 -19.80 2.94
N VAL A 22 -7.91 -19.85 4.15
CA VAL A 22 -8.54 -18.71 4.82
C VAL A 22 -7.60 -18.24 5.91
N PHE A 23 -7.43 -16.94 6.06
CA PHE A 23 -6.70 -16.33 7.16
C PHE A 23 -7.58 -15.30 7.85
N THR A 24 -7.24 -14.96 9.09
CA THR A 24 -7.87 -13.89 9.87
C THR A 24 -6.90 -12.72 9.93
N PRO A 25 -7.35 -11.46 9.70
CA PRO A 25 -6.51 -10.30 9.96
C PRO A 25 -5.96 -10.32 11.39
N TYR A 26 -4.68 -9.94 11.52
CA TYR A 26 -3.92 -9.91 12.78
C TYR A 26 -3.52 -11.28 13.35
N GLU A 27 -3.85 -12.39 12.69
CA GLU A 27 -3.35 -13.72 13.00
C GLU A 27 -2.27 -14.12 11.98
N SER A 28 -1.03 -14.32 12.43
CA SER A 28 0.06 -14.73 11.55
C SER A 28 -0.10 -16.17 11.06
N PHE A 29 0.40 -16.42 9.88
CA PHE A 29 0.54 -17.77 9.33
C PHE A 29 1.83 -17.90 8.53
N SER A 30 2.29 -19.13 8.27
CA SER A 30 3.52 -19.37 7.52
C SER A 30 3.28 -20.09 6.20
N ILE A 31 4.09 -19.77 5.22
CA ILE A 31 4.23 -20.53 3.96
C ILE A 31 5.71 -20.89 3.83
N GLY A 32 6.04 -22.16 4.08
CA GLY A 32 7.45 -22.58 4.25
C GLY A 32 8.10 -21.84 5.41
N ASP A 33 9.23 -21.20 5.16
CA ASP A 33 10.00 -20.43 6.16
C ASP A 33 9.58 -18.93 6.21
N ILE A 34 8.59 -18.55 5.43
CA ILE A 34 8.09 -17.18 5.38
C ILE A 34 6.90 -17.01 6.31
N GLU A 35 7.00 -16.08 7.25
CA GLU A 35 5.89 -15.64 8.09
C GLU A 35 5.13 -14.49 7.43
N ILE A 36 3.79 -14.57 7.46
CA ILE A 36 2.88 -13.57 6.88
C ILE A 36 1.96 -13.07 7.99
N ASN A 37 1.99 -11.76 8.21
CA ASN A 37 1.18 -11.05 9.18
C ASN A 37 0.18 -10.15 8.44
N PRO A 38 -1.07 -10.60 8.22
CA PRO A 38 -2.10 -9.78 7.59
C PRO A 38 -2.62 -8.73 8.57
N PHE A 39 -2.88 -7.52 8.08
CA PHE A 39 -3.52 -6.45 8.86
C PHE A 39 -4.63 -5.79 8.04
N SER A 40 -5.70 -5.32 8.69
CA SER A 40 -6.79 -4.64 8.00
C SER A 40 -6.36 -3.26 7.52
N THR A 41 -6.81 -2.89 6.33
CA THR A 41 -6.65 -1.55 5.76
C THR A 41 -7.97 -0.76 5.85
N SER A 42 -7.88 0.56 5.92
CA SER A 42 -9.03 1.45 5.92
C SER A 42 -9.54 1.64 4.49
N HIS A 43 -10.39 0.71 4.04
CA HIS A 43 -10.92 0.72 2.68
C HIS A 43 -12.36 0.22 2.65
N ASP A 44 -13.15 0.66 1.65
CA ASP A 44 -14.56 0.31 1.51
C ASP A 44 -14.82 -1.05 0.83
N ALA A 45 -13.78 -1.86 0.63
CA ALA A 45 -13.91 -3.24 0.20
C ALA A 45 -14.21 -4.19 1.36
N VAL A 46 -14.74 -5.36 1.04
CA VAL A 46 -15.04 -6.37 2.05
C VAL A 46 -13.74 -6.93 2.63
N ASP A 47 -13.43 -6.54 3.87
CA ASP A 47 -12.33 -7.10 4.66
C ASP A 47 -10.94 -6.91 3.98
N SER A 48 -10.67 -5.67 3.55
CA SER A 48 -9.42 -5.29 2.91
C SER A 48 -8.22 -5.48 3.82
N CYS A 49 -7.11 -6.01 3.28
CA CYS A 49 -5.92 -6.37 4.06
C CYS A 49 -4.64 -5.96 3.35
N GLY A 50 -3.70 -5.42 4.14
CA GLY A 50 -2.29 -5.38 3.83
C GLY A 50 -1.54 -6.55 4.46
N PHE A 51 -0.25 -6.69 4.15
CA PHE A 51 0.56 -7.81 4.60
C PHE A 51 1.96 -7.34 5.03
N ALA A 52 2.43 -7.81 6.18
CA ALA A 52 3.83 -7.77 6.56
C ALA A 52 4.39 -9.19 6.44
N ILE A 53 5.48 -9.34 5.70
CA ILE A 53 6.05 -10.61 5.26
C ILE A 53 7.51 -10.67 5.73
N SER A 54 7.91 -11.73 6.43
CA SER A 54 9.26 -11.87 6.99
C SER A 54 9.84 -13.27 6.81
N ASP A 55 11.13 -13.32 6.56
CA ASP A 55 11.94 -14.54 6.61
C ASP A 55 12.64 -14.74 7.95
N GLY A 56 12.30 -13.93 8.96
CA GLY A 56 12.93 -13.91 10.28
C GLY A 56 14.15 -12.99 10.38
N LYS A 57 14.65 -12.47 9.27
CA LYS A 57 15.77 -11.50 9.20
C LYS A 57 15.33 -10.20 8.55
N ASN A 58 14.70 -10.30 7.41
CA ASN A 58 14.21 -9.18 6.62
C ASN A 58 12.68 -9.13 6.67
N LYS A 59 12.14 -7.94 6.52
CA LYS A 59 10.70 -7.71 6.51
C LYS A 59 10.33 -6.83 5.32
N LEU A 60 9.30 -7.25 4.60
CA LEU A 60 8.65 -6.50 3.52
C LEU A 60 7.20 -6.25 3.91
N SER A 61 6.67 -5.07 3.63
CA SER A 61 5.25 -4.79 3.84
C SER A 61 4.57 -4.28 2.58
N ILE A 62 3.30 -4.65 2.43
CA ILE A 62 2.42 -4.20 1.34
C ILE A 62 1.21 -3.52 1.97
N ALA A 63 1.04 -2.24 1.69
CA ALA A 63 -0.05 -1.41 2.18
C ALA A 63 -0.67 -0.63 1.00
N THR A 64 -1.63 -1.25 0.36
CA THR A 64 -2.45 -0.67 -0.72
C THR A 64 -3.93 -0.82 -0.40
N ASP A 65 -4.78 -0.12 -1.12
CA ASP A 65 -6.22 -0.06 -0.85
C ASP A 65 -6.47 0.43 0.59
N LEU A 66 -6.08 1.68 0.85
CA LEU A 66 -6.29 2.35 2.14
C LEU A 66 -6.44 3.86 1.94
N GLY A 67 -7.49 4.43 2.53
CA GLY A 67 -7.72 5.88 2.50
C GLY A 67 -6.88 6.64 3.54
N CYS A 68 -6.39 5.95 4.57
CA CYS A 68 -5.49 6.52 5.57
C CYS A 68 -4.60 5.42 6.19
N VAL A 69 -3.42 5.82 6.67
CA VAL A 69 -2.53 4.96 7.45
C VAL A 69 -2.80 5.20 8.93
N THR A 70 -3.56 4.28 9.54
CA THR A 70 -3.84 4.31 10.98
C THR A 70 -2.60 3.93 11.80
N ASP A 71 -2.59 4.23 13.11
CA ASP A 71 -1.52 3.81 14.00
C ASP A 71 -1.30 2.30 13.94
N LYS A 72 -2.38 1.52 13.80
CA LYS A 72 -2.29 0.07 13.68
C LYS A 72 -1.63 -0.37 12.37
N VAL A 73 -1.96 0.25 11.24
CA VAL A 73 -1.28 0.00 9.97
C VAL A 73 0.20 0.38 10.08
N MET A 74 0.49 1.56 10.66
CA MET A 74 1.87 2.02 10.87
C MET A 74 2.68 1.03 11.71
N GLU A 75 2.11 0.44 12.77
CA GLU A 75 2.76 -0.60 13.59
C GLU A 75 3.20 -1.79 12.73
N TYR A 76 2.33 -2.26 11.80
CA TYR A 76 2.63 -3.40 10.94
C TYR A 76 3.68 -3.10 9.86
N ILE A 77 3.66 -1.91 9.26
CA ILE A 77 4.60 -1.55 8.19
C ILE A 77 5.92 -0.98 8.68
N SER A 78 5.99 -0.52 9.94
CA SER A 78 7.23 -0.02 10.56
C SER A 78 8.30 -1.11 10.63
N HIS A 79 9.58 -0.67 10.62
CA HIS A 79 10.75 -1.57 10.66
C HIS A 79 10.78 -2.61 9.54
N SER A 80 10.13 -2.33 8.41
CA SER A 80 10.30 -3.08 7.18
C SER A 80 11.48 -2.52 6.40
N GLU A 81 12.30 -3.40 5.84
CA GLU A 81 13.37 -2.99 4.92
C GLU A 81 12.77 -2.34 3.67
N LEU A 82 11.67 -2.89 3.18
CA LEU A 82 10.97 -2.40 2.01
C LEU A 82 9.47 -2.31 2.27
N VAL A 83 8.85 -1.20 1.86
CA VAL A 83 7.39 -1.01 1.91
C VAL A 83 6.86 -0.71 0.53
N ILE A 84 5.91 -1.51 0.06
CA ILE A 84 5.06 -1.17 -1.09
C ILE A 84 3.88 -0.37 -0.54
N LEU A 85 3.85 0.92 -0.85
CA LEU A 85 2.89 1.88 -0.29
C LEU A 85 2.00 2.43 -1.38
N GLU A 86 0.71 2.54 -1.10
CA GLU A 86 -0.19 3.24 -2.01
C GLU A 86 0.20 4.72 -2.17
N SER A 87 0.12 5.20 -3.42
CA SER A 87 0.18 6.61 -3.81
C SER A 87 -0.79 6.78 -4.97
N ASN A 88 -2.09 6.79 -4.63
CA ASN A 88 -3.13 6.59 -5.63
C ASN A 88 -3.35 7.82 -6.49
N HIS A 89 -3.50 8.99 -5.90
CA HIS A 89 -3.93 10.18 -6.64
C HIS A 89 -3.21 11.45 -6.20
N ASP A 90 -3.08 12.35 -7.15
CA ASP A 90 -2.86 13.77 -6.88
C ASP A 90 -4.20 14.43 -6.58
N GLU A 91 -4.28 15.14 -5.46
CA GLU A 91 -5.54 15.76 -5.02
C GLU A 91 -6.10 16.80 -6.01
N GLN A 92 -5.23 17.57 -6.67
CA GLN A 92 -5.68 18.60 -7.63
C GLN A 92 -6.19 17.93 -8.90
N MET A 93 -5.47 16.93 -9.42
CA MET A 93 -5.94 16.15 -10.57
C MET A 93 -7.30 15.52 -10.26
N LEU A 94 -7.48 14.92 -9.09
CA LEU A 94 -8.74 14.31 -8.69
C LEU A 94 -9.85 15.35 -8.56
N LYS A 95 -9.60 16.49 -7.89
CA LYS A 95 -10.59 17.58 -7.71
C LYS A 95 -11.02 18.18 -9.04
N MET A 96 -10.09 18.38 -9.98
CA MET A 96 -10.34 18.97 -11.30
C MET A 96 -10.71 17.94 -12.37
N GLY A 97 -10.48 16.66 -12.14
CA GLY A 97 -10.68 15.57 -13.08
C GLY A 97 -12.15 15.29 -13.42
N SER A 98 -12.35 14.33 -14.32
CA SER A 98 -13.65 13.98 -14.90
C SER A 98 -14.57 13.17 -13.97
N TYR A 99 -14.06 12.65 -12.85
CA TYR A 99 -14.88 11.83 -11.95
C TYR A 99 -16.10 12.57 -11.41
N PRO A 100 -17.26 11.90 -11.32
CA PRO A 100 -18.43 12.46 -10.67
C PRO A 100 -18.13 12.85 -9.21
N TYR A 101 -18.84 13.86 -8.69
CA TYR A 101 -18.59 14.39 -7.34
C TYR A 101 -18.59 13.30 -6.25
N TYR A 102 -19.58 12.39 -6.28
CA TYR A 102 -19.67 11.31 -5.29
C TYR A 102 -18.44 10.39 -5.29
N LEU A 103 -17.87 10.13 -6.49
CA LEU A 103 -16.68 9.30 -6.62
C LEU A 103 -15.43 10.03 -6.11
N LYS A 104 -15.31 11.33 -6.37
CA LYS A 104 -14.25 12.16 -5.78
C LYS A 104 -14.29 12.13 -4.26
N GLN A 105 -15.48 12.30 -3.67
CA GLN A 105 -15.64 12.23 -2.22
C GLN A 105 -15.30 10.85 -1.65
N ARG A 106 -15.67 9.78 -2.35
CA ARG A 106 -15.31 8.41 -1.97
C ARG A 106 -13.79 8.22 -1.99
N VAL A 107 -13.10 8.60 -3.06
CA VAL A 107 -11.64 8.46 -3.18
C VAL A 107 -10.91 9.28 -2.12
N LEU A 108 -11.37 10.49 -1.80
CA LEU A 108 -10.79 11.38 -0.78
C LEU A 108 -11.12 10.98 0.66
N SER A 109 -11.99 10.00 0.88
CA SER A 109 -12.40 9.61 2.23
C SER A 109 -11.34 8.74 2.93
N GLU A 110 -11.44 8.62 4.26
CA GLU A 110 -10.62 7.70 5.06
C GLU A 110 -10.77 6.22 4.64
N PHE A 111 -11.80 5.88 3.89
CA PHE A 111 -12.05 4.55 3.33
C PHE A 111 -11.82 4.48 1.82
N GLY A 112 -11.28 5.54 1.23
CA GLY A 112 -10.95 5.62 -0.18
C GLY A 112 -9.53 5.14 -0.48
N HIS A 113 -8.70 6.06 -0.97
CA HIS A 113 -7.32 5.77 -1.38
C HIS A 113 -6.35 6.86 -0.90
N LEU A 114 -5.12 6.45 -0.60
CA LEU A 114 -4.07 7.33 -0.10
C LEU A 114 -3.62 8.32 -1.19
N SER A 115 -3.58 9.60 -0.85
CA SER A 115 -3.07 10.63 -1.75
C SER A 115 -1.54 10.57 -1.87
N ASN A 116 -0.97 11.22 -2.89
CA ASN A 116 0.48 11.39 -3.00
C ASN A 116 1.05 12.16 -1.79
N ALA A 117 0.29 13.12 -1.27
CA ALA A 117 0.72 13.92 -0.13
C ALA A 117 0.78 13.07 1.16
N ASP A 118 -0.28 12.32 1.46
CA ASP A 118 -0.29 11.43 2.63
C ASP A 118 0.76 10.33 2.52
N ALA A 119 1.00 9.80 1.30
CA ALA A 119 2.08 8.84 1.05
C ALA A 119 3.46 9.45 1.35
N GLY A 120 3.67 10.73 1.06
CA GLY A 120 4.88 11.47 1.40
C GLY A 120 5.13 11.55 2.90
N ASP A 121 4.09 11.89 3.67
CA ASP A 121 4.14 11.93 5.14
C ASP A 121 4.46 10.55 5.74
N VAL A 122 3.87 9.51 5.21
CA VAL A 122 4.13 8.13 5.64
C VAL A 122 5.54 7.70 5.28
N ALA A 123 6.00 7.97 4.06
CA ALA A 123 7.35 7.63 3.60
C ALA A 123 8.44 8.31 4.45
N ALA A 124 8.26 9.59 4.80
CA ALA A 124 9.17 10.30 5.68
C ALA A 124 9.24 9.69 7.10
N LYS A 125 8.10 9.25 7.65
CA LYS A 125 8.05 8.55 8.95
C LYS A 125 8.75 7.19 8.87
N LEU A 126 8.50 6.42 7.81
CA LEU A 126 9.13 5.11 7.60
C LEU A 126 10.64 5.20 7.48
N ALA A 127 11.15 6.20 6.75
CA ALA A 127 12.60 6.44 6.64
C ALA A 127 13.24 6.72 8.02
N LYS A 128 12.59 7.55 8.83
CA LYS A 128 13.06 7.83 10.22
C LYS A 128 13.04 6.59 11.13
N LEU A 129 12.23 5.58 10.78
CA LEU A 129 12.14 4.29 11.47
C LEU A 129 13.07 3.21 10.86
N GLY A 130 13.89 3.57 9.88
CA GLY A 130 14.93 2.72 9.31
C GLY A 130 14.52 1.92 8.08
N THR A 131 13.37 2.21 7.47
CA THR A 131 12.99 1.64 6.17
C THR A 131 14.00 2.05 5.11
N LYS A 132 14.47 1.09 4.31
CA LYS A 132 15.51 1.31 3.29
C LYS A 132 14.93 1.69 1.93
N ALA A 133 13.72 1.20 1.61
CA ALA A 133 13.07 1.48 0.34
C ALA A 133 11.55 1.61 0.48
N VAL A 134 10.97 2.58 -0.23
CA VAL A 134 9.53 2.70 -0.46
C VAL A 134 9.25 2.65 -1.95
N LEU A 135 8.35 1.74 -2.33
CA LEU A 135 7.86 1.58 -3.69
C LEU A 135 6.43 2.08 -3.76
N LEU A 136 6.24 3.22 -4.42
CA LEU A 136 4.91 3.79 -4.63
C LEU A 136 4.13 2.94 -5.62
N ALA A 137 2.94 2.51 -5.24
CA ALA A 137 2.11 1.60 -6.01
C ALA A 137 0.66 2.05 -6.08
N HIS A 138 -0.16 1.30 -6.82
CA HIS A 138 -1.61 1.49 -6.95
C HIS A 138 -2.02 2.89 -7.45
N LEU A 139 -1.23 3.45 -8.38
CA LEU A 139 -1.50 4.76 -8.95
C LEU A 139 -2.77 4.75 -9.82
N SER A 140 -3.62 5.77 -9.66
CA SER A 140 -4.77 6.01 -10.53
C SER A 140 -4.33 6.30 -11.97
N GLN A 141 -5.04 5.75 -12.95
CA GLN A 141 -4.79 6.05 -14.36
C GLN A 141 -5.21 7.46 -14.75
N GLU A 142 -6.26 7.98 -14.13
CA GLU A 142 -6.87 9.26 -14.52
C GLU A 142 -6.45 10.41 -13.61
N ASN A 143 -6.11 10.12 -12.36
CA ASN A 143 -5.88 11.15 -11.35
C ASN A 143 -4.46 11.12 -10.79
N ASN A 144 -3.51 10.50 -11.52
CA ASN A 144 -2.10 10.48 -11.14
C ASN A 144 -1.19 10.27 -12.35
N MET A 145 0.10 10.58 -12.15
CA MET A 145 1.18 10.24 -13.07
C MET A 145 2.41 9.80 -12.27
N PRO A 146 3.18 8.80 -12.73
CA PRO A 146 4.36 8.30 -11.99
C PRO A 146 5.35 9.40 -11.59
N VAL A 147 5.63 10.33 -12.49
CA VAL A 147 6.53 11.46 -12.21
C VAL A 147 5.97 12.38 -11.13
N LEU A 148 4.66 12.68 -11.17
CA LEU A 148 4.00 13.53 -10.19
C LEU A 148 3.95 12.86 -8.81
N ALA A 149 3.61 11.57 -8.74
CA ALA A 149 3.64 10.81 -7.49
C ALA A 149 5.03 10.86 -6.86
N TYR A 150 6.08 10.55 -7.63
CA TYR A 150 7.46 10.61 -7.15
C TYR A 150 7.83 12.00 -6.64
N GLN A 151 7.58 13.04 -7.44
CA GLN A 151 7.96 14.41 -7.09
C GLN A 151 7.25 14.93 -5.84
N THR A 152 5.94 14.65 -5.72
CA THR A 152 5.15 15.06 -4.54
C THR A 152 5.66 14.36 -3.28
N VAL A 153 5.84 13.05 -3.32
CA VAL A 153 6.35 12.28 -2.18
C VAL A 153 7.77 12.73 -1.79
N ALA A 154 8.68 12.85 -2.78
CA ALA A 154 10.05 13.29 -2.53
C ALA A 154 10.13 14.70 -1.92
N SER A 155 9.30 15.64 -2.40
CA SER A 155 9.23 17.01 -1.87
C SER A 155 8.77 17.03 -0.42
N ILE A 156 7.73 16.28 -0.07
CA ILE A 156 7.21 16.20 1.31
C ILE A 156 8.23 15.53 2.23
N MET A 157 8.91 14.48 1.75
CA MET A 157 10.02 13.87 2.51
C MET A 157 11.13 14.89 2.79
N GLU A 158 11.53 15.68 1.78
CA GLU A 158 12.56 16.72 1.93
C GLU A 158 12.16 17.81 2.93
N GLU A 159 10.92 18.27 2.91
CA GLU A 159 10.36 19.21 3.89
C GLU A 159 10.47 18.68 5.33
N GLN A 160 10.46 17.36 5.49
CA GLN A 160 10.63 16.68 6.79
C GLN A 160 12.08 16.26 7.08
N GLY A 161 13.04 16.71 6.25
CA GLY A 161 14.46 16.46 6.42
C GLY A 161 14.93 15.06 6.02
N VAL A 162 14.17 14.39 5.14
CA VAL A 162 14.49 13.05 4.58
C VAL A 162 14.65 13.19 3.07
N TYR A 163 15.78 12.76 2.53
CA TYR A 163 16.10 12.91 1.12
C TYR A 163 15.94 11.59 0.36
N ALA A 164 15.06 11.58 -0.63
CA ALA A 164 14.85 10.43 -1.50
C ALA A 164 16.16 10.03 -2.22
N ASN A 165 16.40 8.73 -2.31
CA ASN A 165 17.60 8.10 -2.91
C ASN A 165 18.95 8.50 -2.25
N LYS A 166 18.89 9.07 -1.05
CA LYS A 166 20.05 9.32 -0.22
C LYS A 166 19.87 8.69 1.17
N ASP A 167 18.74 8.97 1.81
CA ASP A 167 18.42 8.45 3.15
C ASP A 167 17.52 7.20 3.04
N MET A 168 16.72 7.10 1.98
CA MET A 168 15.84 5.98 1.67
C MET A 168 15.59 5.93 0.15
N ASP A 169 15.64 4.76 -0.45
CA ASP A 169 15.29 4.58 -1.86
C ASP A 169 13.79 4.82 -2.09
N LEU A 170 13.46 5.69 -3.03
CA LEU A 170 12.09 5.98 -3.43
C LEU A 170 11.91 5.66 -4.90
N MET A 171 10.95 4.82 -5.22
CA MET A 171 10.64 4.42 -6.60
C MET A 171 9.13 4.33 -6.82
N VAL A 172 8.72 4.35 -8.09
CA VAL A 172 7.32 4.16 -8.50
C VAL A 172 7.20 2.87 -9.27
N LEU A 173 6.29 1.99 -8.85
CA LEU A 173 5.95 0.77 -9.59
C LEU A 173 4.99 1.11 -10.74
N GLU A 174 5.40 0.77 -11.96
CA GLU A 174 4.57 0.95 -13.12
C GLU A 174 3.47 -0.13 -13.19
N ARG A 175 2.26 0.25 -13.56
CA ARG A 175 1.10 -0.65 -13.61
C ARG A 175 1.28 -1.83 -14.59
N SER A 176 1.93 -1.60 -15.72
CA SER A 176 1.97 -2.52 -16.86
C SER A 176 3.36 -3.06 -17.17
N ARG A 177 4.34 -2.78 -16.32
CA ARG A 177 5.70 -3.26 -16.48
C ARG A 177 6.16 -4.01 -15.22
N VAL A 178 6.93 -5.06 -15.45
CA VAL A 178 7.64 -5.74 -14.36
C VAL A 178 8.75 -4.82 -13.88
N SER A 179 8.85 -4.60 -12.58
CA SER A 179 9.95 -3.85 -11.97
C SER A 179 11.26 -4.64 -12.01
N ASP A 180 12.35 -3.95 -11.71
CA ASP A 180 13.61 -4.62 -11.41
C ASP A 180 13.50 -5.49 -10.14
N ILE A 181 14.46 -6.38 -9.93
CA ILE A 181 14.55 -7.22 -8.73
C ILE A 181 15.10 -6.39 -7.58
N PHE A 182 14.38 -6.36 -6.48
CA PHE A 182 14.83 -5.75 -5.22
C PHE A 182 15.41 -6.83 -4.32
N ILE A 183 16.61 -6.59 -3.80
CA ILE A 183 17.27 -7.47 -2.81
C ILE A 183 17.25 -6.74 -1.47
N ILE A 184 16.63 -7.33 -0.47
CA ILE A 184 16.48 -6.78 0.88
C ILE A 184 17.20 -7.64 1.93
#